data_39df72150c0c4c9ace9cb1617267690a
#
_entry.id   39df72150c0c4c9ace9cb1617267690a
#
_cell.length_a   1.000
_cell.length_b   1.000
_cell.length_c   1.000
_cell.angle_alpha   90.00
_cell.angle_beta   90.00
_cell.angle_gamma   90.00
#
_symmetry.space_group_name_H-M   'P 1'
#
loop_
_entity.id
_entity.type
_entity.pdbx_description
1 polymer ?
#
loop_
_entity_poly.entity_id
_entity_poly.type
_entity_poly.pdbx_seq_one_letter_code
_entity_poly.pdbx_strand_id
1 'polypeptide(L)'
;DLDEGKSQVAHGETVRETANMISFMADVIGIRDDMYIGKGNKYMHEVVDAVTQGNKDGILEQKPTLVNLQCDIDHPTQAMADMLHIIHEFGGVENLKGKKIAMSWAYSPSYGKPLSVPQGIIGLMTRFGMDVVLAHPEGYEVFPEVEAVAAENAKKSGGSFTKTNNMAEAFKDADIVYPKSWAPFAAMEKRTELYGNGDTEGIKALEKELLAQN
;
A
#
# COMPACT_ATOMS: atom_id res chain seq x y z
N ASP A 1 10.81 -5.95 -15.82
CA ASP A 1 10.63 -4.77 -14.98
C ASP A 1 9.74 -3.77 -15.73
N LEU A 2 8.53 -3.52 -15.19
CA LEU A 2 7.53 -2.62 -15.76
C LEU A 2 7.55 -1.23 -15.09
N ASP A 3 8.69 -0.84 -14.55
CA ASP A 3 8.90 0.52 -14.04
C ASP A 3 8.72 1.52 -15.21
N GLU A 4 7.76 2.42 -15.07
CA GLU A 4 7.43 3.45 -16.08
C GLU A 4 8.67 4.27 -16.50
N GLY A 5 9.61 4.49 -15.57
CA GLY A 5 10.87 5.21 -15.83
C GLY A 5 11.99 4.39 -16.46
N LYS A 6 11.85 3.06 -16.57
CA LYS A 6 12.90 2.15 -17.04
C LYS A 6 12.44 1.16 -18.10
N SER A 7 11.14 1.06 -18.35
CA SER A 7 10.56 0.20 -19.39
C SER A 7 10.46 0.92 -20.73
N GLN A 8 9.98 0.22 -21.75
CA GLN A 8 9.70 0.82 -23.07
C GLN A 8 8.66 1.94 -23.01
N VAL A 9 7.85 2.00 -21.95
CA VAL A 9 6.92 3.13 -21.70
C VAL A 9 7.68 4.45 -21.61
N ALA A 10 8.86 4.48 -20.99
CA ALA A 10 9.74 5.66 -20.98
C ALA A 10 10.23 6.09 -22.36
N HIS A 11 10.15 5.20 -23.36
CA HIS A 11 10.55 5.44 -24.73
C HIS A 11 9.37 5.64 -25.71
N GLY A 12 8.15 5.85 -25.18
CA GLY A 12 6.97 6.20 -25.95
C GLY A 12 6.01 5.04 -26.23
N GLU A 13 6.26 3.84 -25.68
CA GLU A 13 5.30 2.75 -25.68
C GLU A 13 4.14 3.08 -24.71
N THR A 14 2.93 2.70 -25.07
CA THR A 14 1.81 2.83 -24.13
C THR A 14 1.79 1.69 -23.12
N VAL A 15 1.18 1.93 -21.95
CA VAL A 15 0.93 0.87 -20.94
C VAL A 15 0.20 -0.33 -21.58
N ARG A 16 -0.74 -0.06 -22.50
CA ARG A 16 -1.48 -1.10 -23.22
C ARG A 16 -0.58 -2.00 -24.06
N GLU A 17 0.34 -1.42 -24.80
CA GLU A 17 1.28 -2.17 -25.66
C GLU A 17 2.21 -3.02 -24.81
N THR A 18 2.85 -2.44 -23.82
CA THR A 18 3.75 -3.14 -22.90
C THR A 18 3.03 -4.27 -22.14
N ALA A 19 1.82 -4.01 -21.62
CA ALA A 19 1.04 -5.02 -20.90
C ALA A 19 0.68 -6.21 -21.78
N ASN A 20 0.21 -5.97 -23.02
CA ASN A 20 -0.09 -7.04 -23.96
C ASN A 20 1.17 -7.83 -24.36
N MET A 21 2.28 -7.16 -24.65
CA MET A 21 3.54 -7.83 -25.03
C MET A 21 4.04 -8.78 -23.93
N ILE A 22 3.99 -8.33 -22.66
CA ILE A 22 4.40 -9.17 -21.54
C ILE A 22 3.44 -10.34 -21.32
N SER A 23 2.14 -10.12 -21.57
CA SER A 23 1.09 -11.14 -21.44
C SER A 23 1.25 -12.33 -22.39
N PHE A 24 1.97 -12.18 -23.51
CA PHE A 24 2.33 -13.31 -24.36
C PHE A 24 3.38 -14.24 -23.72
N MET A 25 4.10 -13.76 -22.73
CA MET A 25 5.26 -14.45 -22.14
C MET A 25 5.00 -14.98 -20.73
N ALA A 26 3.85 -14.68 -20.13
CA ALA A 26 3.60 -14.98 -18.73
C ALA A 26 2.13 -15.30 -18.43
N ASP A 27 1.91 -16.36 -17.66
CA ASP A 27 0.58 -16.72 -17.15
C ASP A 27 0.20 -15.92 -15.89
N VAL A 28 1.23 -15.43 -15.18
CA VAL A 28 1.07 -14.63 -13.96
C VAL A 28 2.03 -13.45 -14.02
N ILE A 29 1.51 -12.25 -13.77
CA ILE A 29 2.28 -11.00 -13.75
C ILE A 29 2.12 -10.35 -12.38
N GLY A 30 3.22 -10.23 -11.64
CA GLY A 30 3.29 -9.46 -10.39
C GLY A 30 3.68 -8.01 -10.68
N ILE A 31 2.88 -7.06 -10.16
CA ILE A 31 3.12 -5.63 -10.36
C ILE A 31 3.43 -4.99 -9.00
N ARG A 32 4.50 -4.18 -8.97
CA ARG A 32 4.84 -3.33 -7.83
C ARG A 32 5.11 -1.91 -8.31
N ASP A 33 4.31 -0.97 -7.80
CA ASP A 33 4.49 0.46 -7.99
C ASP A 33 3.94 1.20 -6.76
N ASP A 34 4.80 1.52 -5.80
CA ASP A 34 4.44 1.98 -4.47
C ASP A 34 5.04 3.34 -4.08
N MET A 35 5.83 3.95 -4.98
CA MET A 35 6.66 5.10 -4.62
C MET A 35 5.92 6.44 -4.57
N TYR A 36 4.88 6.60 -5.37
CA TYR A 36 4.19 7.88 -5.54
C TYR A 36 2.69 7.71 -5.34
N ILE A 37 2.12 8.46 -4.39
CA ILE A 37 0.68 8.38 -4.08
C ILE A 37 -0.17 8.80 -5.29
N GLY A 38 -1.28 8.09 -5.51
CA GLY A 38 -2.17 8.28 -6.65
C GLY A 38 -1.65 7.71 -7.97
N LYS A 39 -0.47 7.06 -8.01
CA LYS A 39 0.13 6.51 -9.23
C LYS A 39 0.01 5.00 -9.34
N GLY A 40 0.53 4.26 -8.37
CA GLY A 40 0.68 2.82 -8.49
C GLY A 40 -0.63 2.06 -8.66
N ASN A 41 -1.64 2.37 -7.86
CA ASN A 41 -2.96 1.75 -8.00
C ASN A 41 -3.61 2.09 -9.35
N LYS A 42 -3.45 3.34 -9.81
CA LYS A 42 -3.92 3.76 -11.14
C LYS A 42 -3.25 2.95 -12.24
N TYR A 43 -1.92 2.84 -12.20
CA TYR A 43 -1.16 2.05 -13.17
C TYR A 43 -1.61 0.59 -13.20
N MET A 44 -1.84 -0.04 -12.04
CA MET A 44 -2.37 -1.40 -11.98
C MET A 44 -3.72 -1.53 -12.69
N HIS A 45 -4.63 -0.57 -12.50
CA HIS A 45 -5.92 -0.57 -13.20
C HIS A 45 -5.74 -0.43 -14.71
N GLU A 46 -4.85 0.43 -15.17
CA GLU A 46 -4.53 0.58 -16.59
C GLU A 46 -4.01 -0.73 -17.21
N VAL A 47 -3.16 -1.47 -16.49
CA VAL A 47 -2.68 -2.79 -16.92
C VAL A 47 -3.82 -3.81 -16.97
N VAL A 48 -4.69 -3.84 -15.94
CA VAL A 48 -5.86 -4.72 -15.90
C VAL A 48 -6.79 -4.47 -17.10
N ASP A 49 -7.06 -3.22 -17.39
CA ASP A 49 -7.91 -2.80 -18.48
C ASP A 49 -7.28 -3.16 -19.83
N ALA A 50 -5.98 -2.90 -19.99
CA ALA A 50 -5.23 -3.22 -21.21
C ALA A 50 -5.25 -4.73 -21.52
N VAL A 51 -4.96 -5.57 -20.54
CA VAL A 51 -4.95 -7.03 -20.67
C VAL A 51 -6.37 -7.56 -20.91
N THR A 52 -7.36 -7.02 -20.22
CA THR A 52 -8.75 -7.41 -20.40
C THR A 52 -9.26 -7.06 -21.79
N GLN A 53 -8.93 -5.87 -22.29
CA GLN A 53 -9.30 -5.46 -23.65
C GLN A 53 -8.55 -6.26 -24.71
N GLY A 54 -7.23 -6.50 -24.51
CA GLY A 54 -6.43 -7.33 -25.43
C GLY A 54 -6.97 -8.75 -25.59
N ASN A 55 -7.46 -9.35 -24.52
CA ASN A 55 -8.12 -10.65 -24.57
C ASN A 55 -9.48 -10.59 -25.33
N LYS A 56 -10.31 -9.56 -25.06
CA LYS A 56 -11.58 -9.35 -25.77
C LYS A 56 -11.38 -9.13 -27.28
N ASP A 57 -10.34 -8.41 -27.65
CA ASP A 57 -9.99 -8.11 -29.05
C ASP A 57 -9.36 -9.31 -29.79
N GLY A 58 -9.11 -10.42 -29.09
CA GLY A 58 -8.46 -11.62 -29.65
C GLY A 58 -6.95 -11.46 -29.86
N ILE A 59 -6.33 -10.42 -29.28
CA ILE A 59 -4.87 -10.23 -29.30
C ILE A 59 -4.21 -11.24 -28.37
N LEU A 60 -4.80 -11.46 -27.19
CA LEU A 60 -4.35 -12.43 -26.20
C LEU A 60 -5.28 -13.64 -26.22
N GLU A 61 -4.74 -14.84 -26.44
CA GLU A 61 -5.50 -16.10 -26.38
C GLU A 61 -6.01 -16.37 -24.95
N GLN A 62 -5.20 -16.03 -23.94
CA GLN A 62 -5.57 -16.11 -22.53
C GLN A 62 -5.21 -14.82 -21.78
N LYS A 63 -5.95 -14.53 -20.72
CA LYS A 63 -5.68 -13.41 -19.84
C LYS A 63 -4.78 -13.88 -18.69
N PRO A 64 -3.57 -13.31 -18.50
CA PRO A 64 -2.73 -13.65 -17.36
C PRO A 64 -3.39 -13.22 -16.05
N THR A 65 -3.04 -13.91 -14.97
CA THR A 65 -3.40 -13.49 -13.61
C THR A 65 -2.52 -12.32 -13.20
N LEU A 66 -3.13 -11.20 -12.81
CA LEU A 66 -2.43 -10.03 -12.31
C LEU A 66 -2.42 -10.03 -10.79
N VAL A 67 -1.26 -9.86 -10.19
CA VAL A 67 -1.05 -9.86 -8.74
C VAL A 67 -0.49 -8.51 -8.31
N ASN A 68 -1.22 -7.82 -7.42
CA ASN A 68 -0.69 -6.65 -6.72
C ASN A 68 0.36 -7.11 -5.71
N LEU A 69 1.64 -6.89 -5.99
CA LEU A 69 2.71 -7.13 -5.03
C LEU A 69 2.78 -5.98 -4.01
N GLN A 70 2.64 -4.74 -4.50
CA GLN A 70 2.52 -3.53 -3.69
C GLN A 70 2.16 -2.36 -4.62
N CYS A 71 1.20 -1.53 -4.20
CA CYS A 71 0.93 -0.22 -4.81
C CYS A 71 0.93 0.87 -3.73
N ASP A 72 0.57 2.10 -4.08
CA ASP A 72 0.48 3.20 -3.12
C ASP A 72 -0.68 3.03 -2.11
N ILE A 73 -1.72 2.29 -2.47
CA ILE A 73 -2.89 2.03 -1.61
C ILE A 73 -2.66 0.85 -0.68
N ASP A 74 -2.08 -0.26 -1.16
CA ASP A 74 -2.02 -1.52 -0.42
C ASP A 74 -0.74 -2.30 -0.71
N HIS A 75 -0.33 -3.11 0.26
CA HIS A 75 0.69 -4.13 0.13
C HIS A 75 0.11 -5.51 0.49
N PRO A 76 -0.73 -6.10 -0.39
CA PRO A 76 -1.50 -7.29 -0.05
C PRO A 76 -0.64 -8.48 0.36
N THR A 77 0.49 -8.67 -0.34
CA THR A 77 1.41 -9.79 -0.06
C THR A 77 2.05 -9.68 1.32
N GLN A 78 2.42 -8.46 1.77
CA GLN A 78 2.93 -8.24 3.11
C GLN A 78 1.83 -8.43 4.16
N ALA A 79 0.68 -7.79 3.96
CA ALA A 79 -0.43 -7.88 4.92
C ALA A 79 -0.92 -9.33 5.11
N MET A 80 -0.97 -10.12 4.02
CA MET A 80 -1.33 -11.54 4.09
C MET A 80 -0.25 -12.38 4.79
N ALA A 81 1.03 -12.08 4.57
CA ALA A 81 2.12 -12.78 5.25
C ALA A 81 2.10 -12.50 6.77
N ASP A 82 1.88 -11.24 7.16
CA ASP A 82 1.75 -10.84 8.56
C ASP A 82 0.52 -11.49 9.20
N MET A 83 -0.62 -11.50 8.49
CA MET A 83 -1.84 -12.19 8.95
C MET A 83 -1.60 -13.68 9.15
N LEU A 84 -0.91 -14.34 8.22
CA LEU A 84 -0.59 -15.78 8.35
C LEU A 84 0.26 -16.05 9.59
N HIS A 85 1.26 -15.18 9.85
CA HIS A 85 2.08 -15.26 11.06
C HIS A 85 1.23 -15.07 12.33
N ILE A 86 0.38 -14.05 12.36
CA ILE A 86 -0.54 -13.77 13.48
C ILE A 86 -1.48 -14.96 13.72
N ILE A 87 -2.07 -15.54 12.69
CA ILE A 87 -2.92 -16.75 12.80
C ILE A 87 -2.14 -17.90 13.44
N HIS A 88 -0.89 -18.10 13.04
CA HIS A 88 -0.03 -19.14 13.61
C HIS A 88 0.26 -18.88 15.10
N GLU A 89 0.63 -17.65 15.47
CA GLU A 89 0.95 -17.28 16.86
C GLU A 89 -0.26 -17.42 17.80
N PHE A 90 -1.47 -17.11 17.33
CA PHE A 90 -2.69 -17.24 18.13
C PHE A 90 -3.39 -18.59 17.97
N GLY A 91 -2.81 -19.52 17.20
CA GLY A 91 -3.29 -20.90 17.08
C GLY A 91 -4.57 -21.09 16.26
N GLY A 92 -4.94 -20.09 15.42
CA GLY A 92 -6.09 -20.19 14.51
C GLY A 92 -6.74 -18.84 14.23
N VAL A 93 -7.40 -18.74 13.08
CA VAL A 93 -8.10 -17.53 12.66
C VAL A 93 -9.27 -17.17 13.59
N GLU A 94 -9.91 -18.16 14.17
CA GLU A 94 -11.01 -18.02 15.13
C GLU A 94 -10.60 -17.33 16.43
N ASN A 95 -9.31 -17.34 16.76
CA ASN A 95 -8.74 -16.75 17.97
C ASN A 95 -8.35 -15.27 17.80
N LEU A 96 -8.53 -14.71 16.60
CA LEU A 96 -8.16 -13.30 16.31
C LEU A 96 -9.22 -12.31 16.76
N LYS A 97 -10.48 -12.73 16.88
CA LYS A 97 -11.56 -11.83 17.26
C LYS A 97 -11.32 -11.23 18.65
N GLY A 98 -11.37 -9.88 18.72
CA GLY A 98 -11.11 -9.12 19.94
C GLY A 98 -9.63 -9.00 20.31
N LYS A 99 -8.71 -9.53 19.50
CA LYS A 99 -7.28 -9.25 19.67
C LYS A 99 -6.99 -7.81 19.25
N LYS A 100 -6.25 -7.09 20.08
CA LYS A 100 -5.88 -5.70 19.82
C LYS A 100 -4.55 -5.61 19.08
N ILE A 101 -4.55 -4.95 17.92
CA ILE A 101 -3.34 -4.60 17.20
C ILE A 101 -3.18 -3.07 17.13
N ALA A 102 -2.02 -2.58 17.56
CA ALA A 102 -1.60 -1.20 17.41
C ALA A 102 -0.68 -1.08 16.19
N MET A 103 -1.23 -0.60 15.05
CA MET A 103 -0.46 -0.19 13.89
C MET A 103 0.11 1.20 14.15
N SER A 104 1.41 1.29 14.40
CA SER A 104 2.04 2.51 14.87
C SER A 104 3.08 3.04 13.91
N TRP A 105 3.11 4.37 13.77
CA TRP A 105 4.25 5.03 13.15
C TRP A 105 5.54 4.79 13.96
N ALA A 106 6.65 4.72 13.24
CA ALA A 106 8.00 4.67 13.81
C ALA A 106 8.96 5.51 12.98
N TYR A 107 9.93 6.12 13.63
CA TYR A 107 10.96 6.90 12.96
C TYR A 107 11.78 6.07 11.95
N SER A 108 12.16 6.71 10.85
CA SER A 108 13.14 6.20 9.90
C SER A 108 13.97 7.35 9.33
N PRO A 109 15.26 7.16 9.09
CA PRO A 109 16.10 8.16 8.42
C PRO A 109 15.84 8.25 6.89
N SER A 110 14.66 7.88 6.43
CA SER A 110 14.25 7.94 5.02
C SER A 110 12.80 8.28 4.88
N TYR A 111 12.49 9.27 4.07
CA TYR A 111 11.13 9.67 3.68
C TYR A 111 10.62 8.99 2.41
N GLY A 112 11.39 8.05 1.85
CA GLY A 112 10.98 7.21 0.72
C GLY A 112 10.12 6.00 1.09
N LYS A 113 9.44 6.03 2.26
CA LYS A 113 8.63 4.90 2.74
C LYS A 113 7.16 5.09 2.38
N PRO A 114 6.54 4.11 1.68
CA PRO A 114 5.15 4.20 1.23
C PRO A 114 4.14 4.02 2.37
N LEU A 115 2.91 4.53 2.14
CA LEU A 115 1.74 4.36 3.01
C LEU A 115 1.11 2.97 2.94
N SER A 116 1.40 2.20 1.92
CA SER A 116 0.70 0.95 1.60
C SER A 116 0.75 -0.11 2.71
N VAL A 117 1.84 -0.16 3.51
CA VAL A 117 1.92 -1.13 4.60
C VAL A 117 0.94 -0.82 5.74
N PRO A 118 0.95 0.38 6.37
CA PRO A 118 -0.05 0.68 7.38
C PRO A 118 -1.49 0.57 6.84
N GLN A 119 -1.72 0.98 5.60
CA GLN A 119 -3.02 0.87 4.94
C GLN A 119 -3.47 -0.58 4.75
N GLY A 120 -2.58 -1.46 4.28
CA GLY A 120 -2.85 -2.88 4.14
C GLY A 120 -3.16 -3.55 5.48
N ILE A 121 -2.41 -3.22 6.53
CA ILE A 121 -2.64 -3.77 7.87
C ILE A 121 -4.00 -3.35 8.42
N ILE A 122 -4.35 -2.06 8.44
CA ILE A 122 -5.65 -1.64 8.95
C ILE A 122 -6.81 -2.19 8.11
N GLY A 123 -6.65 -2.25 6.78
CA GLY A 123 -7.66 -2.77 5.87
C GLY A 123 -7.89 -4.28 6.02
N LEU A 124 -6.83 -5.06 6.25
CA LEU A 124 -6.93 -6.52 6.38
C LEU A 124 -7.35 -6.95 7.79
N MET A 125 -6.66 -6.47 8.84
CA MET A 125 -6.88 -6.94 10.21
C MET A 125 -8.30 -6.65 10.72
N THR A 126 -8.90 -5.55 10.30
CA THR A 126 -10.29 -5.22 10.62
C THR A 126 -11.31 -6.20 10.04
N ARG A 127 -10.96 -7.02 9.03
CA ARG A 127 -11.85 -8.04 8.46
C ARG A 127 -12.03 -9.27 9.36
N PHE A 128 -11.13 -9.46 10.32
CA PHE A 128 -11.08 -10.65 11.18
C PHE A 128 -11.60 -10.40 12.60
N GLY A 129 -12.34 -9.32 12.81
CA GLY A 129 -12.91 -8.98 14.10
C GLY A 129 -11.89 -8.53 15.14
N MET A 130 -10.70 -8.12 14.71
CA MET A 130 -9.67 -7.56 15.57
C MET A 130 -10.00 -6.11 15.95
N ASP A 131 -9.48 -5.67 17.09
CA ASP A 131 -9.50 -4.28 17.53
C ASP A 131 -8.25 -3.56 17.02
N VAL A 132 -8.40 -2.77 15.98
CA VAL A 132 -7.30 -2.13 15.27
C VAL A 132 -7.19 -0.66 15.67
N VAL A 133 -6.00 -0.27 16.15
CA VAL A 133 -5.68 1.13 16.48
C VAL A 133 -4.60 1.62 15.53
N LEU A 134 -4.89 2.66 14.76
CA LEU A 134 -3.90 3.36 13.95
C LEU A 134 -3.32 4.52 14.78
N ALA A 135 -2.01 4.50 15.04
CA ALA A 135 -1.34 5.49 15.84
C ALA A 135 -0.20 6.18 15.09
N HIS A 136 -0.27 7.49 14.95
CA HIS A 136 0.75 8.27 14.23
C HIS A 136 0.80 9.73 14.74
N PRO A 137 1.92 10.46 14.56
CA PRO A 137 1.96 11.89 14.80
C PRO A 137 1.02 12.66 13.86
N GLU A 138 0.68 13.89 14.20
CA GLU A 138 -0.02 14.81 13.29
C GLU A 138 0.78 14.98 11.98
N GLY A 139 0.09 15.05 10.86
CA GLY A 139 0.70 15.17 9.52
C GLY A 139 1.10 13.84 8.89
N TYR A 140 0.97 12.72 9.61
CA TYR A 140 1.28 11.37 9.11
C TYR A 140 0.02 10.54 8.85
N GLU A 141 -1.03 11.18 8.41
CA GLU A 141 -2.29 10.53 8.04
C GLU A 141 -2.09 9.53 6.89
N VAL A 142 -2.98 8.55 6.84
CA VAL A 142 -3.14 7.64 5.69
C VAL A 142 -4.31 8.10 4.81
N PHE A 143 -4.57 7.43 3.70
CA PHE A 143 -5.70 7.80 2.84
C PHE A 143 -7.05 7.69 3.59
N PRO A 144 -7.89 8.73 3.58
CA PRO A 144 -9.19 8.72 4.25
C PRO A 144 -10.12 7.60 3.78
N GLU A 145 -10.07 7.25 2.49
CA GLU A 145 -10.84 6.15 1.93
C GLU A 145 -10.44 4.79 2.50
N VAL A 146 -9.16 4.59 2.82
CA VAL A 146 -8.67 3.36 3.46
C VAL A 146 -9.14 3.30 4.92
N GLU A 147 -9.11 4.41 5.65
CA GLU A 147 -9.67 4.49 7.00
C GLU A 147 -11.17 4.18 6.99
N ALA A 148 -11.92 4.71 6.01
CA ALA A 148 -13.36 4.43 5.87
C ALA A 148 -13.63 2.94 5.61
N VAL A 149 -12.84 2.30 4.75
CA VAL A 149 -12.92 0.85 4.49
C VAL A 149 -12.58 0.04 5.74
N ALA A 150 -11.54 0.43 6.50
CA ALA A 150 -11.18 -0.23 7.75
C ALA A 150 -12.32 -0.14 8.79
N ALA A 151 -12.94 1.03 8.95
CA ALA A 151 -14.07 1.22 9.84
C ALA A 151 -15.29 0.38 9.44
N GLU A 152 -15.60 0.30 8.14
CA GLU A 152 -16.69 -0.55 7.62
C GLU A 152 -16.41 -2.03 7.84
N ASN A 153 -15.19 -2.49 7.58
CA ASN A 153 -14.77 -3.86 7.82
C ASN A 153 -14.89 -4.24 9.30
N ALA A 154 -14.39 -3.39 10.21
CA ALA A 154 -14.50 -3.59 11.65
C ALA A 154 -15.95 -3.74 12.08
N LYS A 155 -16.84 -2.87 11.60
CA LYS A 155 -18.29 -2.95 11.88
C LYS A 155 -18.89 -4.27 11.41
N LYS A 156 -18.52 -4.75 10.22
CA LYS A 156 -19.06 -6.01 9.64
C LYS A 156 -18.54 -7.24 10.37
N SER A 157 -17.28 -7.24 10.79
CA SER A 157 -16.62 -8.38 11.45
C SER A 157 -16.88 -8.47 12.95
N GLY A 158 -17.37 -7.37 13.56
CA GLY A 158 -17.58 -7.25 15.00
C GLY A 158 -16.32 -6.94 15.80
N GLY A 159 -15.31 -6.35 15.16
CA GLY A 159 -14.15 -5.72 15.77
C GLY A 159 -14.31 -4.20 15.86
N SER A 160 -13.18 -3.49 16.03
CA SER A 160 -13.16 -2.02 16.07
C SER A 160 -12.03 -1.43 15.22
N PHE A 161 -12.22 -0.16 14.79
CA PHE A 161 -11.15 0.64 14.21
C PHE A 161 -11.15 2.01 14.89
N THR A 162 -10.00 2.40 15.42
CA THR A 162 -9.81 3.70 16.07
C THR A 162 -8.49 4.34 15.62
N LYS A 163 -8.39 5.67 15.78
CA LYS A 163 -7.21 6.44 15.44
C LYS A 163 -6.81 7.35 16.61
N THR A 164 -5.50 7.48 16.86
CA THR A 164 -4.97 8.35 17.91
C THR A 164 -3.60 8.91 17.51
N ASN A 165 -3.29 10.12 18.01
CA ASN A 165 -1.93 10.67 17.94
C ASN A 165 -1.09 10.31 19.18
N ASN A 166 -1.67 9.61 20.15
CA ASN A 166 -0.99 9.13 21.35
C ASN A 166 -0.59 7.65 21.19
N MET A 167 0.65 7.41 20.78
CA MET A 167 1.18 6.06 20.59
C MET A 167 1.22 5.24 21.89
N ALA A 168 1.48 5.89 23.05
CA ALA A 168 1.49 5.19 24.32
C ALA A 168 0.09 4.65 24.69
N GLU A 169 -0.94 5.42 24.38
CA GLU A 169 -2.34 4.98 24.56
C GLU A 169 -2.68 3.82 23.62
N ALA A 170 -2.23 3.87 22.37
CA ALA A 170 -2.43 2.77 21.42
C ALA A 170 -1.80 1.46 21.89
N PHE A 171 -0.61 1.52 22.50
CA PHE A 171 0.13 0.34 22.97
C PHE A 171 -0.46 -0.28 24.24
N LYS A 172 -1.24 0.49 25.01
CA LYS A 172 -1.84 -0.04 26.22
C LYS A 172 -2.75 -1.21 25.93
N ASP A 173 -2.50 -2.33 26.61
CA ASP A 173 -3.25 -3.59 26.46
C ASP A 173 -3.29 -4.14 25.03
N ALA A 174 -2.32 -3.78 24.17
CA ALA A 174 -2.22 -4.34 22.82
C ALA A 174 -1.62 -5.75 22.85
N ASP A 175 -2.29 -6.70 22.18
CA ASP A 175 -1.76 -8.06 21.96
C ASP A 175 -0.61 -8.00 20.92
N ILE A 176 -0.69 -7.07 19.96
CA ILE A 176 0.27 -6.90 18.88
C ILE A 176 0.62 -5.43 18.74
N VAL A 177 1.92 -5.13 18.66
CA VAL A 177 2.42 -3.79 18.28
C VAL A 177 3.17 -3.92 16.95
N TYR A 178 2.71 -3.18 15.95
CA TYR A 178 3.27 -3.20 14.60
C TYR A 178 3.88 -1.82 14.26
N PRO A 179 5.17 -1.59 14.57
CA PRO A 179 5.83 -0.32 14.25
C PRO A 179 6.25 -0.28 12.78
N LYS A 180 5.92 0.79 12.08
CA LYS A 180 6.29 1.01 10.68
C LYS A 180 6.56 2.48 10.41
N SER A 181 7.55 2.77 9.61
CA SER A 181 7.83 4.13 9.17
C SER A 181 7.15 4.45 7.84
N TRP A 182 6.61 5.67 7.75
CA TRP A 182 6.18 6.30 6.50
C TRP A 182 6.36 7.80 6.58
N ALA A 183 6.31 8.48 5.45
CA ALA A 183 6.50 9.93 5.36
C ALA A 183 5.22 10.71 5.73
N PRO A 184 5.34 12.00 6.11
CA PRO A 184 4.19 12.88 6.25
C PRO A 184 3.39 12.93 4.94
N PHE A 185 2.05 13.01 5.05
CA PHE A 185 1.16 12.97 3.90
C PHE A 185 1.46 14.11 2.91
N ALA A 186 1.60 15.33 3.41
CA ALA A 186 1.94 16.50 2.58
C ALA A 186 3.30 16.36 1.85
N ALA A 187 4.27 15.69 2.48
CA ALA A 187 5.56 15.40 1.84
C ALA A 187 5.41 14.42 0.68
N MET A 188 4.54 13.43 0.82
CA MET A 188 4.24 12.47 -0.26
C MET A 188 3.52 13.14 -1.43
N GLU A 189 2.56 14.03 -1.17
CA GLU A 189 1.90 14.82 -2.20
C GLU A 189 2.91 15.67 -2.98
N LYS A 190 3.77 16.40 -2.25
CA LYS A 190 4.81 17.24 -2.88
C LYS A 190 5.80 16.42 -3.69
N ARG A 191 6.20 15.26 -3.19
CA ARG A 191 7.08 14.33 -3.91
C ARG A 191 6.44 13.81 -5.19
N THR A 192 5.14 13.51 -5.18
CA THR A 192 4.40 13.07 -6.37
C THR A 192 4.27 14.20 -7.40
N GLU A 193 4.05 15.44 -6.96
CA GLU A 193 4.05 16.62 -7.84
C GLU A 193 5.41 16.81 -8.53
N LEU A 194 6.50 16.78 -7.77
CA LEU A 194 7.87 16.91 -8.30
C LEU A 194 8.19 15.79 -9.30
N TYR A 195 7.80 14.56 -8.99
CA TYR A 195 7.95 13.43 -9.92
C TYR A 195 7.19 13.65 -11.22
N GLY A 196 5.94 14.11 -11.15
CA GLY A 196 5.12 14.42 -12.34
C GLY A 196 5.72 15.50 -13.23
N ASN A 197 6.53 16.39 -12.65
CA ASN A 197 7.28 17.45 -13.36
C ASN A 197 8.68 17.00 -13.82
N GLY A 198 9.09 15.76 -13.54
CA GLY A 198 10.44 15.26 -13.85
C GLY A 198 11.55 15.86 -12.99
N ASP A 199 11.20 16.51 -11.87
CA ASP A 199 12.14 17.22 -10.98
C ASP A 199 12.76 16.27 -9.94
N THR A 200 13.70 15.45 -10.38
CA THR A 200 14.44 14.51 -9.50
C THR A 200 15.32 15.21 -8.48
N GLU A 201 15.86 16.37 -8.78
CA GLU A 201 16.67 17.15 -7.84
C GLU A 201 15.80 17.78 -6.74
N GLY A 202 14.59 18.26 -7.10
CA GLY A 202 13.60 18.74 -6.14
C GLY A 202 13.17 17.63 -5.15
N ILE A 203 13.02 16.38 -5.63
CA ILE A 203 12.72 15.24 -4.76
C ILE A 203 13.84 15.01 -3.73
N LYS A 204 15.11 15.02 -4.16
CA LYS A 204 16.26 14.88 -3.26
C LYS A 204 16.37 16.03 -2.26
N ALA A 205 16.09 17.25 -2.71
CA ALA A 205 16.11 18.44 -1.86
C ALA A 205 15.02 18.38 -0.78
N LEU A 206 13.80 17.98 -1.16
CA LEU A 206 12.69 17.75 -0.22
C LEU A 206 13.03 16.70 0.84
N GLU A 207 13.58 15.56 0.45
CA GLU A 207 13.97 14.50 1.40
C GLU A 207 15.06 15.00 2.36
N LYS A 208 16.05 15.73 1.88
CA LYS A 208 17.10 16.32 2.70
C LYS A 208 16.56 17.34 3.70
N GLU A 209 15.63 18.20 3.27
CA GLU A 209 14.98 19.19 4.13
C GLU A 209 14.19 18.50 5.27
N LEU A 210 13.39 17.49 4.93
CA LEU A 210 12.58 16.74 5.90
C LEU A 210 13.47 16.00 6.93
N LEU A 211 14.58 15.43 6.49
CA LEU A 211 15.54 14.77 7.39
C LEU A 211 16.23 15.75 8.34
N ALA A 212 16.39 17.01 7.97
CA ALA A 212 17.01 18.03 8.79
C ALA A 212 16.06 18.58 9.89
N GLN A 213 14.76 18.30 9.79
CA GLN A 213 13.73 18.76 10.73
C GLN A 213 13.46 17.77 11.87
N ASN A 214 14.08 16.57 11.86
CA ASN A 214 13.86 15.48 12.82
C ASN A 214 15.00 15.35 13.84
#